data_17089ad86dddd9e471c6ce4fea0ea9c0
#
_entry.id   17089ad86dddd9e471c6ce4fea0ea9c0
#
_cell.length_a   1.000
_cell.length_b   1.000
_cell.length_c   1.000
_cell.angle_alpha   90.00
_cell.angle_beta   90.00
_cell.angle_gamma   90.00
#
_symmetry.space_group_name_H-M   'P 1'
#
loop_
_entity.id
_entity.type
_entity.pdbx_description
1 polymer ?
#
loop_
_entity_poly.entity_id
_entity_poly.type
_entity_poly.pdbx_seq_one_letter_code
_entity_poly.pdbx_strand_id
1 'polypeptide(L)'
;IGATTLDEYRENIEKDPALERRFQQVYVGEPSVDDTIGILRGLKERYEAHHKVQIADSALVAAATLSNRYIPSRQLPDKAIDLIDEAASRLRMEIDSAPEEIDQLRRAVDRLTMEELALAGETDPASVERLEALRKDMADKKEQLDALNARWEAEKASLNRVGDIKTQIDELRSRAEVAQREGNLAEASRLLYGEIPAKQAELEEAQRAEDTAKNESMVSEEVTADDIAEVISSWTGIPAG
;
A
#
# COMPACT_ATOMS: atom_id res chain seq x y z
N ILE A 1 -14.68 14.58 29.35
CA ILE A 1 -13.64 15.01 28.42
C ILE A 1 -14.28 15.23 27.07
N GLY A 2 -14.01 16.36 26.44
CA GLY A 2 -14.49 16.68 25.10
C GLY A 2 -13.31 17.17 24.23
N ALA A 3 -13.45 17.07 22.93
CA ALA A 3 -12.51 17.61 21.94
C ALA A 3 -13.30 18.41 20.91
N THR A 4 -12.79 19.57 20.55
CA THR A 4 -13.41 20.48 19.59
C THR A 4 -12.37 21.41 18.96
N THR A 5 -12.75 22.16 17.97
CA THR A 5 -11.91 23.21 17.38
C THR A 5 -11.98 24.49 18.20
N LEU A 6 -11.01 25.39 18.03
CA LEU A 6 -11.04 26.70 18.72
C LEU A 6 -12.26 27.53 18.34
N ASP A 7 -12.67 27.49 17.08
CA ASP A 7 -13.82 28.26 16.61
C ASP A 7 -15.13 27.71 17.17
N GLU A 8 -15.32 26.41 17.15
CA GLU A 8 -16.50 25.77 17.78
C GLU A 8 -16.56 25.99 19.28
N TYR A 9 -15.40 25.95 19.96
CA TYR A 9 -15.30 26.24 21.38
C TYR A 9 -15.76 27.68 21.67
N ARG A 10 -15.27 28.65 20.90
CA ARG A 10 -15.66 30.05 21.02
C ARG A 10 -17.16 30.26 20.77
N GLU A 11 -17.70 29.58 19.79
CA GLU A 11 -19.14 29.72 19.45
C GLU A 11 -20.07 29.06 20.45
N ASN A 12 -19.71 27.91 20.97
CA ASN A 12 -20.66 27.06 21.71
C ASN A 12 -20.36 26.92 23.20
N ILE A 13 -19.12 27.12 23.64
CA ILE A 13 -18.73 26.91 25.06
C ILE A 13 -18.37 28.23 25.70
N GLU A 14 -17.55 29.08 25.12
CA GLU A 14 -17.07 30.34 25.68
C GLU A 14 -18.20 31.35 25.91
N LYS A 15 -19.27 31.27 25.13
CA LYS A 15 -20.46 32.12 25.28
C LYS A 15 -21.37 31.72 26.44
N ASP A 16 -21.19 30.54 27.01
CA ASP A 16 -21.93 30.05 28.19
C ASP A 16 -20.99 29.97 29.39
N PRO A 17 -21.04 30.99 30.32
CA PRO A 17 -20.15 31.01 31.48
C PRO A 17 -20.34 29.82 32.43
N ALA A 18 -21.53 29.18 32.43
CA ALA A 18 -21.78 28.02 33.25
C ALA A 18 -21.10 26.76 32.72
N LEU A 19 -21.00 26.64 31.40
CA LEU A 19 -20.30 25.56 30.72
C LEU A 19 -18.78 25.79 30.74
N GLU A 20 -18.32 26.99 30.43
CA GLU A 20 -16.90 27.34 30.35
C GLU A 20 -16.14 27.00 31.64
N ARG A 21 -16.70 27.36 32.82
CA ARG A 21 -16.04 27.09 34.10
C ARG A 21 -16.03 25.61 34.53
N ARG A 22 -16.75 24.73 33.81
CA ARG A 22 -16.75 23.29 34.07
C ARG A 22 -15.67 22.53 33.32
N PHE A 23 -15.01 23.18 32.37
CA PHE A 23 -13.98 22.57 31.53
C PHE A 23 -12.68 23.33 31.63
N GLN A 24 -11.60 22.60 31.85
CA GLN A 24 -10.23 23.10 31.70
C GLN A 24 -9.80 22.97 30.26
N GLN A 25 -9.43 24.07 29.62
CA GLN A 25 -8.89 24.04 28.25
C GLN A 25 -7.49 23.41 28.22
N VAL A 26 -7.29 22.51 27.28
CA VAL A 26 -5.97 21.99 26.93
C VAL A 26 -5.78 22.20 25.43
N TYR A 27 -4.91 23.13 25.06
CA TYR A 27 -4.60 23.41 23.67
C TYR A 27 -3.69 22.33 23.09
N VAL A 28 -4.11 21.72 21.99
CA VAL A 28 -3.31 20.76 21.21
C VAL A 28 -2.95 21.43 19.89
N GLY A 29 -1.71 21.90 19.78
CA GLY A 29 -1.19 22.55 18.58
C GLY A 29 -0.82 21.56 17.49
N GLU A 30 -0.61 22.10 16.28
CA GLU A 30 -0.08 21.36 15.16
C GLU A 30 1.32 20.82 15.48
N PRO A 31 1.60 19.52 15.25
CA PRO A 31 2.95 18.99 15.41
C PRO A 31 3.91 19.58 14.39
N SER A 32 5.19 19.61 14.72
CA SER A 32 6.25 19.98 13.77
C SER A 32 6.40 18.95 12.65
N VAL A 33 7.17 19.30 11.63
CA VAL A 33 7.55 18.33 10.58
C VAL A 33 8.28 17.14 11.18
N ASP A 34 9.23 17.37 12.07
CA ASP A 34 10.00 16.28 12.72
C ASP A 34 9.12 15.40 13.61
N ASP A 35 8.21 15.98 14.37
CA ASP A 35 7.23 15.22 15.17
C ASP A 35 6.32 14.40 14.27
N THR A 36 5.90 14.97 13.14
CA THR A 36 5.06 14.29 12.15
C THR A 36 5.79 13.09 11.55
N ILE A 37 7.07 13.22 11.22
CA ILE A 37 7.89 12.10 10.73
C ILE A 37 7.92 10.98 11.77
N GLY A 38 8.09 11.30 13.05
CA GLY A 38 8.02 10.35 14.14
C GLY A 38 6.66 9.63 14.23
N ILE A 39 5.57 10.37 14.09
CA ILE A 39 4.21 9.81 14.05
C ILE A 39 4.05 8.86 12.87
N LEU A 40 4.47 9.26 11.67
CA LEU A 40 4.38 8.43 10.47
C LEU A 40 5.20 7.15 10.59
N ARG A 41 6.39 7.21 11.17
CA ARG A 41 7.20 6.02 11.45
C ARG A 41 6.51 5.06 12.42
N GLY A 42 5.79 5.57 13.41
CA GLY A 42 4.96 4.77 14.31
C GLY A 42 3.75 4.11 13.65
N LEU A 43 3.23 4.68 12.58
CA LEU A 43 2.09 4.18 11.83
C LEU A 43 2.47 3.33 10.61
N LYS A 44 3.72 3.33 10.21
CA LYS A 44 4.22 2.71 8.97
C LYS A 44 3.77 1.26 8.84
N GLU A 45 3.99 0.44 9.85
CA GLU A 45 3.65 -1.00 9.81
C GLU A 45 2.15 -1.24 9.61
N ARG A 46 1.30 -0.40 10.20
CA ARG A 46 -0.16 -0.48 10.01
C ARG A 46 -0.58 -0.17 8.58
N TYR A 47 0.00 0.87 7.99
CA TYR A 47 -0.31 1.23 6.61
C TYR A 47 0.23 0.20 5.63
N GLU A 48 1.43 -0.33 5.86
CA GLU A 48 1.99 -1.42 5.08
C GLU A 48 1.11 -2.68 5.15
N ALA A 49 0.60 -3.02 6.34
CA ALA A 49 -0.30 -4.15 6.52
C ALA A 49 -1.67 -3.92 5.85
N HIS A 50 -2.23 -2.74 6.00
CA HIS A 50 -3.55 -2.40 5.46
C HIS A 50 -3.57 -2.38 3.94
N HIS A 51 -2.59 -1.74 3.32
CA HIS A 51 -2.49 -1.62 1.85
C HIS A 51 -1.74 -2.76 1.19
N LYS A 52 -1.04 -3.61 1.96
CA LYS A 52 -0.19 -4.70 1.47
C LYS A 52 0.86 -4.22 0.46
N VAL A 53 1.56 -3.18 0.85
CA VAL A 53 2.69 -2.57 0.15
C VAL A 53 3.80 -2.26 1.13
N GLN A 54 5.02 -2.03 0.64
CA GLN A 54 6.11 -1.49 1.44
C GLN A 54 6.12 0.04 1.32
N ILE A 55 6.58 0.73 2.36
CA ILE A 55 6.69 2.19 2.39
C ILE A 55 8.13 2.56 2.78
N ALA A 56 8.84 3.25 1.90
CA ALA A 56 10.18 3.73 2.18
C ALA A 56 10.16 4.82 3.26
N ASP A 57 11.20 4.86 4.10
CA ASP A 57 11.35 5.94 5.08
C ASP A 57 11.41 7.31 4.40
N SER A 58 12.07 7.39 3.25
CA SER A 58 12.13 8.61 2.42
C SER A 58 10.74 9.10 1.99
N ALA A 59 9.77 8.20 1.80
CA ALA A 59 8.39 8.57 1.52
C ALA A 59 7.72 9.22 2.73
N LEU A 60 7.98 8.73 3.94
CA LEU A 60 7.47 9.33 5.18
C LEU A 60 8.01 10.74 5.37
N VAL A 61 9.30 10.92 5.19
CA VAL A 61 9.97 12.23 5.25
C VAL A 61 9.40 13.17 4.20
N ALA A 62 9.24 12.72 2.96
CA ALA A 62 8.64 13.50 1.88
C ALA A 62 7.19 13.88 2.17
N ALA A 63 6.38 12.98 2.71
CA ALA A 63 4.99 13.25 3.06
C ALA A 63 4.86 14.39 4.09
N ALA A 64 5.69 14.38 5.13
CA ALA A 64 5.70 15.44 6.13
C ALA A 64 6.22 16.77 5.57
N THR A 65 7.37 16.78 4.90
CA THR A 65 8.01 17.97 4.36
C THR A 65 7.24 18.61 3.24
N LEU A 66 6.80 17.82 2.25
CA LEU A 66 6.11 18.34 1.07
C LEU A 66 4.68 18.78 1.39
N SER A 67 3.97 18.06 2.28
CA SER A 67 2.64 18.50 2.71
C SER A 67 2.70 19.82 3.47
N ASN A 68 3.70 19.99 4.33
CA ASN A 68 3.92 21.25 5.04
C ASN A 68 4.18 22.42 4.09
N ARG A 69 4.93 22.17 3.01
CA ARG A 69 5.30 23.19 2.02
C ARG A 69 4.20 23.52 1.02
N TYR A 70 3.51 22.50 0.49
CA TYR A 70 2.60 22.65 -0.66
C TYR A 70 1.12 22.59 -0.30
N ILE A 71 0.75 22.20 0.91
CA ILE A 71 -0.65 22.08 1.37
C ILE A 71 -0.84 22.93 2.65
N PRO A 72 -0.73 24.26 2.56
CA PRO A 72 -0.86 25.13 3.74
C PRO A 72 -2.28 25.23 4.28
N SER A 73 -3.28 24.85 3.50
CA SER A 73 -4.70 24.88 3.86
C SER A 73 -5.11 23.81 4.86
N ARG A 74 -4.30 22.80 5.07
CA ARG A 74 -4.54 21.69 5.99
C ARG A 74 -3.41 21.58 7.01
N GLN A 75 -3.63 20.82 8.07
CA GLN A 75 -2.70 20.69 9.18
C GLN A 75 -2.00 19.34 9.21
N LEU A 76 -0.78 19.32 9.76
CA LEU A 76 -0.07 18.14 10.16
C LEU A 76 -0.72 17.57 11.46
N PRO A 77 -0.75 16.26 11.68
CA PRO A 77 -0.17 15.22 10.82
C PRO A 77 -1.08 14.75 9.69
N ASP A 78 -2.36 15.12 9.68
CA ASP A 78 -3.40 14.54 8.84
C ASP A 78 -3.08 14.63 7.34
N LYS A 79 -2.63 15.79 6.86
CA LYS A 79 -2.27 15.97 5.45
C LYS A 79 -1.11 15.08 5.01
N ALA A 80 -0.16 14.80 5.88
CA ALA A 80 0.94 13.87 5.60
C ALA A 80 0.46 12.41 5.60
N ILE A 81 -0.41 12.06 6.54
CA ILE A 81 -1.05 10.74 6.61
C ILE A 81 -1.86 10.47 5.35
N ASP A 82 -2.65 11.42 4.90
CA ASP A 82 -3.46 11.28 3.69
C ASP A 82 -2.61 11.08 2.43
N LEU A 83 -1.43 11.71 2.35
CA LEU A 83 -0.49 11.48 1.26
C LEU A 83 0.04 10.05 1.22
N ILE A 84 0.41 9.52 2.37
CA ILE A 84 0.88 8.12 2.49
C ILE A 84 -0.25 7.17 2.10
N ASP A 85 -1.45 7.39 2.62
CA ASP A 85 -2.62 6.56 2.34
C ASP A 85 -2.95 6.55 0.84
N GLU A 86 -2.99 7.71 0.20
CA GLU A 86 -3.25 7.83 -1.23
C GLU A 86 -2.15 7.19 -2.08
N ALA A 87 -0.88 7.45 -1.77
CA ALA A 87 0.23 6.87 -2.50
C ALA A 87 0.28 5.34 -2.38
N ALA A 88 0.02 4.83 -1.18
CA ALA A 88 -0.06 3.38 -0.93
C ALA A 88 -1.23 2.73 -1.66
N SER A 89 -2.40 3.38 -1.69
CA SER A 89 -3.58 2.92 -2.43
C SER A 89 -3.31 2.87 -3.93
N ARG A 90 -2.68 3.89 -4.49
CA ARG A 90 -2.31 3.93 -5.92
C ARG A 90 -1.33 2.83 -6.28
N LEU A 91 -0.30 2.64 -5.46
CA LEU A 91 0.68 1.57 -5.68
C LEU A 91 0.02 0.19 -5.63
N ARG A 92 -0.88 -0.06 -4.68
CA ARG A 92 -1.61 -1.33 -4.60
C ARG A 92 -2.49 -1.57 -5.83
N MET A 93 -3.13 -0.55 -6.34
CA MET A 93 -3.89 -0.64 -7.61
C MET A 93 -2.97 -1.00 -8.78
N GLU A 94 -1.77 -0.43 -8.84
CA GLU A 94 -0.78 -0.78 -9.87
C GLU A 94 -0.31 -2.23 -9.75
N ILE A 95 -0.05 -2.71 -8.53
CA ILE A 95 0.33 -4.11 -8.27
C ILE A 95 -0.77 -5.08 -8.70
N ASP A 96 -2.03 -4.75 -8.46
CA ASP A 96 -3.18 -5.57 -8.83
C ASP A 96 -3.54 -5.46 -10.31
N SER A 97 -3.01 -4.48 -11.01
CA SER A 97 -3.17 -4.34 -12.46
C SER A 97 -2.12 -5.17 -13.19
N ALA A 98 -2.53 -5.87 -14.24
CA ALA A 98 -1.60 -6.67 -15.03
C ALA A 98 -0.47 -5.79 -15.62
N PRO A 99 0.80 -6.21 -15.49
CA PRO A 99 1.91 -5.54 -16.14
C PRO A 99 1.70 -5.40 -17.66
N GLU A 100 2.24 -4.35 -18.24
CA GLU A 100 2.07 -4.06 -19.67
C GLU A 100 2.53 -5.22 -20.55
N GLU A 101 3.61 -5.90 -20.20
CA GLU A 101 4.11 -7.08 -20.92
C GLU A 101 3.07 -8.21 -20.99
N ILE A 102 2.37 -8.46 -19.88
CA ILE A 102 1.30 -9.48 -19.83
C ILE A 102 0.13 -9.04 -20.68
N ASP A 103 -0.28 -7.77 -20.60
CA ASP A 103 -1.38 -7.23 -21.38
C ASP A 103 -1.08 -7.29 -22.88
N GLN A 104 0.12 -6.93 -23.31
CA GLN A 104 0.55 -7.02 -24.71
C GLN A 104 0.54 -8.45 -25.24
N LEU A 105 1.05 -9.42 -24.46
CA LEU A 105 1.01 -10.84 -24.84
C LEU A 105 -0.41 -11.37 -24.91
N ARG A 106 -1.25 -11.00 -23.97
CA ARG A 106 -2.68 -11.39 -23.94
C ARG A 106 -3.41 -10.89 -25.18
N ARG A 107 -3.21 -9.62 -25.55
CA ARG A 107 -3.79 -9.04 -26.77
C ARG A 107 -3.25 -9.69 -28.03
N ALA A 108 -1.96 -10.05 -28.06
CA ALA A 108 -1.36 -10.76 -29.18
C ALA A 108 -1.97 -12.17 -29.35
N VAL A 109 -2.11 -12.91 -28.25
CA VAL A 109 -2.77 -14.22 -28.25
C VAL A 109 -4.23 -14.12 -28.71
N ASP A 110 -4.97 -13.12 -28.25
CA ASP A 110 -6.36 -12.90 -28.67
C ASP A 110 -6.46 -12.63 -30.18
N ARG A 111 -5.59 -11.80 -30.74
CA ARG A 111 -5.55 -11.53 -32.19
C ARG A 111 -5.24 -12.80 -32.99
N LEU A 112 -4.26 -13.59 -32.54
CA LEU A 112 -3.91 -14.85 -33.19
C LEU A 112 -5.03 -15.88 -33.09
N THR A 113 -5.76 -15.91 -31.98
CA THR A 113 -6.93 -16.75 -31.79
C THR A 113 -8.04 -16.40 -32.79
N MET A 114 -8.30 -15.11 -33.01
CA MET A 114 -9.29 -14.66 -34.00
C MET A 114 -8.86 -14.99 -35.43
N GLU A 115 -7.60 -14.82 -35.75
CA GLU A 115 -7.05 -15.20 -37.08
C GLU A 115 -7.12 -16.72 -37.29
N GLU A 116 -6.84 -17.53 -36.28
CA GLU A 116 -7.00 -18.98 -36.31
C GLU A 116 -8.42 -19.40 -36.66
N LEU A 117 -9.41 -18.78 -36.00
CA LEU A 117 -10.82 -19.06 -36.29
C LEU A 117 -11.18 -18.68 -37.73
N ALA A 118 -10.65 -17.60 -38.25
CA ALA A 118 -10.91 -17.18 -39.65
C ALA A 118 -10.27 -18.13 -40.67
N LEU A 119 -9.10 -18.70 -40.39
CA LEU A 119 -8.35 -19.58 -41.31
C LEU A 119 -8.72 -21.08 -41.18
N ALA A 120 -9.34 -21.47 -40.09
CA ALA A 120 -9.62 -22.88 -39.78
C ALA A 120 -10.47 -23.62 -40.87
N GLY A 121 -11.30 -22.89 -41.60
CA GLY A 121 -12.12 -23.41 -42.67
C GLY A 121 -11.53 -23.31 -44.08
N GLU A 122 -10.38 -22.66 -44.22
CA GLU A 122 -9.74 -22.43 -45.51
C GLU A 122 -8.90 -23.66 -45.91
N THR A 123 -8.91 -23.97 -47.22
CA THR A 123 -8.22 -25.15 -47.74
C THR A 123 -7.12 -24.83 -48.77
N ASP A 124 -6.96 -23.56 -49.13
CA ASP A 124 -5.90 -23.13 -50.05
C ASP A 124 -4.52 -23.25 -49.40
N PRO A 125 -3.45 -23.56 -50.18
CA PRO A 125 -2.12 -23.82 -49.63
C PRO A 125 -1.57 -22.67 -48.82
N ALA A 126 -1.81 -21.42 -49.20
CA ALA A 126 -1.32 -20.23 -48.51
C ALA A 126 -1.98 -20.08 -47.13
N SER A 127 -3.28 -20.32 -47.01
CA SER A 127 -4.01 -20.29 -45.75
C SER A 127 -3.60 -21.41 -44.83
N VAL A 128 -3.37 -22.61 -45.33
CA VAL A 128 -2.91 -23.75 -44.54
C VAL A 128 -1.50 -23.48 -43.97
N GLU A 129 -0.59 -22.97 -44.80
CA GLU A 129 0.78 -22.60 -44.34
C GLU A 129 0.73 -21.50 -43.29
N ARG A 130 -0.10 -20.48 -43.49
CA ARG A 130 -0.29 -19.41 -42.53
C ARG A 130 -0.86 -19.93 -41.21
N LEU A 131 -1.82 -20.83 -41.24
CA LEU A 131 -2.42 -21.44 -40.08
C LEU A 131 -1.39 -22.24 -39.24
N GLU A 132 -0.53 -23.02 -39.87
CA GLU A 132 0.55 -23.72 -39.17
C GLU A 132 1.53 -22.77 -38.49
N ALA A 133 1.99 -21.74 -39.20
CA ALA A 133 2.88 -20.71 -38.63
C ALA A 133 2.26 -19.96 -37.49
N LEU A 134 0.97 -19.61 -37.62
CA LEU A 134 0.19 -18.91 -36.62
C LEU A 134 0.01 -19.75 -35.34
N ARG A 135 -0.31 -21.04 -35.48
CA ARG A 135 -0.46 -21.95 -34.35
C ARG A 135 0.83 -22.12 -33.56
N LYS A 136 1.96 -22.19 -34.25
CA LYS A 136 3.28 -22.25 -33.62
C LYS A 136 3.59 -20.96 -32.86
N ASP A 137 3.38 -19.78 -33.46
CA ASP A 137 3.58 -18.49 -32.82
C ASP A 137 2.63 -18.31 -31.63
N MET A 138 1.39 -18.70 -31.76
CA MET A 138 0.40 -18.67 -30.69
C MET A 138 0.79 -19.56 -29.51
N ALA A 139 1.30 -20.78 -29.77
CA ALA A 139 1.78 -21.68 -28.73
C ALA A 139 2.96 -21.09 -27.97
N ASP A 140 3.93 -20.51 -28.66
CA ASP A 140 5.08 -19.83 -28.05
C ASP A 140 4.64 -18.64 -27.18
N LYS A 141 3.72 -17.81 -27.68
CA LYS A 141 3.20 -16.66 -26.91
C LYS A 141 2.36 -17.08 -25.71
N LYS A 142 1.56 -18.14 -25.81
CA LYS A 142 0.84 -18.70 -24.67
C LYS A 142 1.76 -19.22 -23.58
N GLU A 143 2.85 -19.89 -23.96
CA GLU A 143 3.85 -20.36 -23.00
C GLU A 143 4.52 -19.21 -22.29
N GLN A 144 4.91 -18.14 -23.00
CA GLN A 144 5.46 -16.91 -22.41
C GLN A 144 4.45 -16.23 -21.48
N LEU A 145 3.19 -16.13 -21.90
CA LEU A 145 2.11 -15.55 -21.12
C LEU A 145 1.88 -16.30 -19.81
N ASP A 146 1.83 -17.64 -19.87
CA ASP A 146 1.64 -18.49 -18.70
C ASP A 146 2.80 -18.35 -17.71
N ALA A 147 4.05 -18.28 -18.20
CA ALA A 147 5.23 -18.07 -17.37
C ALA A 147 5.22 -16.70 -16.68
N LEU A 148 4.88 -15.62 -17.41
CA LEU A 148 4.78 -14.28 -16.84
C LEU A 148 3.62 -14.14 -15.86
N ASN A 149 2.47 -14.73 -16.14
CA ASN A 149 1.34 -14.77 -15.22
C ASN A 149 1.69 -15.49 -13.91
N ALA A 150 2.35 -16.64 -14.00
CA ALA A 150 2.79 -17.39 -12.82
C ALA A 150 3.76 -16.57 -11.96
N ARG A 151 4.69 -15.87 -12.59
CA ARG A 151 5.63 -14.98 -11.91
C ARG A 151 4.92 -13.80 -11.23
N TRP A 152 4.03 -13.13 -11.92
CA TRP A 152 3.24 -12.02 -11.38
C TRP A 152 2.37 -12.45 -10.19
N GLU A 153 1.67 -13.58 -10.31
CA GLU A 153 0.86 -14.14 -9.21
C GLU A 153 1.73 -14.52 -8.00
N ALA A 154 2.92 -15.07 -8.21
CA ALA A 154 3.86 -15.38 -7.14
C ALA A 154 4.35 -14.13 -6.41
N GLU A 155 4.65 -13.04 -7.13
CA GLU A 155 5.04 -11.76 -6.54
C GLU A 155 3.90 -11.16 -5.69
N LYS A 156 2.67 -11.16 -6.20
CA LYS A 156 1.50 -10.70 -5.43
C LYS A 156 1.24 -11.56 -4.20
N ALA A 157 1.37 -12.87 -4.32
CA ALA A 157 1.18 -13.79 -3.20
C ALA A 157 2.21 -13.54 -2.08
N SER A 158 3.46 -13.25 -2.45
CA SER A 158 4.52 -12.90 -1.50
C SER A 158 4.20 -11.61 -0.75
N LEU A 159 3.82 -10.54 -1.45
CA LEU A 159 3.38 -9.27 -0.84
C LEU A 159 2.19 -9.45 0.09
N ASN A 160 1.19 -10.21 -0.34
CA ASN A 160 0.00 -10.49 0.46
C ASN A 160 0.37 -11.26 1.73
N ARG A 161 1.27 -12.23 1.66
CA ARG A 161 1.75 -12.99 2.82
C ARG A 161 2.43 -12.08 3.84
N VAL A 162 3.33 -11.21 3.40
CA VAL A 162 3.99 -10.22 4.29
C VAL A 162 2.95 -9.31 4.94
N GLY A 163 2.00 -8.78 4.19
CA GLY A 163 0.92 -7.95 4.70
C GLY A 163 0.02 -8.67 5.71
N ASP A 164 -0.33 -9.93 5.45
CA ASP A 164 -1.14 -10.75 6.36
C ASP A 164 -0.42 -11.03 7.68
N ILE A 165 0.88 -11.32 7.64
CA ILE A 165 1.68 -11.53 8.86
C ILE A 165 1.77 -10.23 9.68
N LYS A 166 1.97 -9.08 9.04
CA LYS A 166 1.97 -7.77 9.70
C LYS A 166 0.62 -7.47 10.38
N THR A 167 -0.49 -7.79 9.72
CA THR A 167 -1.83 -7.67 10.30
C THR A 167 -1.99 -8.56 11.54
N GLN A 168 -1.54 -9.81 11.47
CA GLN A 168 -1.59 -10.73 12.60
C GLN A 168 -0.75 -10.22 13.79
N ILE A 169 0.42 -9.66 13.56
CA ILE A 169 1.25 -9.05 14.60
C ILE A 169 0.54 -7.87 15.25
N ASP A 170 -0.08 -7.00 14.45
CA ASP A 170 -0.82 -5.83 14.97
C ASP A 170 -2.02 -6.27 15.84
N GLU A 171 -2.76 -7.28 15.43
CA GLU A 171 -3.85 -7.88 16.20
C GLU A 171 -3.34 -8.48 17.53
N LEU A 172 -2.23 -9.21 17.50
CA LEU A 172 -1.62 -9.79 18.72
C LEU A 172 -1.14 -8.70 19.67
N ARG A 173 -0.55 -7.62 19.18
CA ARG A 173 -0.16 -6.46 20.00
C ARG A 173 -1.36 -5.81 20.67
N SER A 174 -2.44 -5.61 19.92
CA SER A 174 -3.70 -5.07 20.47
C SER A 174 -4.29 -5.96 21.56
N ARG A 175 -4.29 -7.27 21.36
CA ARG A 175 -4.73 -8.24 22.37
C ARG A 175 -3.84 -8.22 23.62
N ALA A 176 -2.53 -8.07 23.46
CA ALA A 176 -1.59 -7.95 24.57
C ALA A 176 -1.85 -6.68 25.41
N GLU A 177 -2.10 -5.56 24.77
CA GLU A 177 -2.46 -4.30 25.43
C GLU A 177 -3.77 -4.43 26.22
N VAL A 178 -4.78 -5.07 25.65
CA VAL A 178 -6.06 -5.33 26.34
C VAL A 178 -5.86 -6.21 27.54
N ALA A 179 -5.08 -7.32 27.40
CA ALA A 179 -4.77 -8.23 28.50
C ALA A 179 -4.03 -7.52 29.65
N GLN A 180 -3.09 -6.63 29.34
CA GLN A 180 -2.39 -5.81 30.34
C GLN A 180 -3.34 -4.88 31.08
N ARG A 181 -4.25 -4.19 30.39
CA ARG A 181 -5.25 -3.30 30.99
C ARG A 181 -6.23 -4.05 31.89
N GLU A 182 -6.60 -5.26 31.52
CA GLU A 182 -7.51 -6.11 32.29
C GLU A 182 -6.82 -6.85 33.45
N GLY A 183 -5.49 -6.70 33.58
CA GLY A 183 -4.70 -7.37 34.59
C GLY A 183 -4.45 -8.86 34.35
N ASN A 184 -4.76 -9.35 33.15
CA ASN A 184 -4.47 -10.72 32.76
C ASN A 184 -3.01 -10.87 32.31
N LEU A 185 -2.11 -10.88 33.29
CA LEU A 185 -0.67 -10.92 33.07
C LEU A 185 -0.19 -12.22 32.42
N ALA A 186 -0.86 -13.35 32.66
CA ALA A 186 -0.53 -14.62 32.05
C ALA A 186 -0.75 -14.58 30.53
N GLU A 187 -1.89 -14.08 30.09
CA GLU A 187 -2.20 -13.91 28.67
C GLU A 187 -1.29 -12.86 28.00
N ALA A 188 -1.09 -11.72 28.65
CA ALA A 188 -0.17 -10.69 28.16
C ALA A 188 1.26 -11.23 27.98
N SER A 189 1.76 -12.02 28.92
CA SER A 189 3.07 -12.63 28.85
C SER A 189 3.18 -13.66 27.73
N ARG A 190 2.15 -14.50 27.56
CA ARG A 190 2.08 -15.49 26.48
C ARG A 190 2.14 -14.81 25.10
N LEU A 191 1.43 -13.72 24.94
CA LEU A 191 1.42 -12.94 23.68
C LEU A 191 2.75 -12.23 23.44
N LEU A 192 3.24 -11.46 24.41
CA LEU A 192 4.44 -10.62 24.25
C LEU A 192 5.73 -11.41 24.11
N TYR A 193 5.86 -12.54 24.81
CA TYR A 193 7.10 -13.34 24.85
C TYR A 193 7.03 -14.66 24.09
N GLY A 194 5.85 -15.03 23.61
CA GLY A 194 5.63 -16.28 22.86
C GLY A 194 5.15 -16.04 21.44
N GLU A 195 3.89 -15.64 21.25
CA GLU A 195 3.28 -15.57 19.92
C GLU A 195 3.82 -14.42 19.06
N ILE A 196 3.99 -13.22 19.62
CA ILE A 196 4.49 -12.08 18.87
C ILE A 196 5.91 -12.30 18.35
N PRO A 197 6.89 -12.76 19.17
CA PRO A 197 8.22 -13.07 18.66
C PRO A 197 8.23 -14.16 17.58
N ALA A 198 7.38 -15.17 17.69
CA ALA A 198 7.25 -16.22 16.70
C ALA A 198 6.74 -15.67 15.35
N LYS A 199 5.75 -14.79 15.39
CA LYS A 199 5.24 -14.10 14.18
C LYS A 199 6.25 -13.12 13.58
N GLN A 200 7.02 -12.43 14.42
CA GLN A 200 8.11 -11.56 13.96
C GLN A 200 9.20 -12.35 13.24
N ALA A 201 9.56 -13.53 13.72
CA ALA A 201 10.50 -14.43 13.05
C ALA A 201 9.96 -14.90 11.67
N GLU A 202 8.67 -15.24 11.60
CA GLU A 202 7.99 -15.60 10.37
C GLU A 202 7.98 -14.42 9.38
N LEU A 203 7.76 -13.19 9.86
CA LEU A 203 7.80 -11.97 9.05
C LEU A 203 9.20 -11.73 8.47
N GLU A 204 10.25 -11.86 9.28
CA GLU A 204 11.64 -11.71 8.81
C GLU A 204 11.98 -12.72 7.72
N GLU A 205 11.56 -13.95 7.85
CA GLU A 205 11.77 -14.99 6.84
C GLU A 205 11.04 -14.66 5.53
N ALA A 206 9.78 -14.23 5.61
CA ALA A 206 9.00 -13.83 4.44
C ALA A 206 9.61 -12.60 3.74
N GLN A 207 10.09 -11.61 4.50
CA GLN A 207 10.76 -10.43 3.95
C GLN A 207 12.11 -10.77 3.30
N ARG A 208 12.89 -11.69 3.84
CA ARG A 208 14.13 -12.16 3.21
C ARG A 208 13.88 -12.85 1.88
N ALA A 209 12.84 -13.67 1.80
CA ALA A 209 12.44 -14.31 0.56
C ALA A 209 12.03 -13.27 -0.51
N GLU A 210 11.35 -12.21 -0.10
CA GLU A 210 10.96 -11.09 -0.96
C GLU A 210 12.17 -10.27 -1.43
N ASP A 211 13.09 -9.94 -0.53
CA ASP A 211 14.31 -9.17 -0.85
C ASP A 211 15.24 -9.91 -1.83
N THR A 212 15.31 -11.22 -1.75
CA THR A 212 16.06 -12.03 -2.72
C THR A 212 15.45 -12.00 -4.11
N ALA A 213 14.14 -11.84 -4.23
CA ALA A 213 13.42 -11.75 -5.51
C ALA A 213 13.37 -10.32 -6.07
N LYS A 214 13.75 -9.29 -5.29
CA LYS A 214 13.56 -7.87 -5.59
C LYS A 214 14.25 -7.38 -6.87
N ASN A 215 15.40 -7.97 -7.22
CA ASN A 215 16.16 -7.60 -8.43
C ASN A 215 15.48 -8.06 -9.74
N GLU A 216 14.48 -8.91 -9.65
CA GLU A 216 13.76 -9.48 -10.77
C GLU A 216 12.26 -9.15 -10.76
N SER A 217 11.82 -8.24 -9.86
CA SER A 217 10.40 -7.92 -9.69
C SER A 217 9.81 -7.25 -10.92
N MET A 218 8.62 -7.70 -11.33
CA MET A 218 7.84 -7.13 -12.44
C MET A 218 7.07 -5.88 -12.01
N VAL A 219 6.86 -5.66 -10.72
CA VAL A 219 6.07 -4.57 -10.15
C VAL A 219 6.87 -3.82 -9.10
N SER A 220 6.63 -2.53 -8.97
CA SER A 220 7.12 -1.76 -7.83
C SER A 220 6.33 -2.15 -6.58
N GLU A 221 7.01 -2.40 -5.46
CA GLU A 221 6.42 -2.89 -4.22
C GLU A 221 6.48 -1.87 -3.10
N GLU A 222 7.20 -0.78 -3.32
CA GLU A 222 7.53 0.21 -2.31
C GLU A 222 7.07 1.61 -2.71
N VAL A 223 6.37 2.29 -1.80
CA VAL A 223 6.05 3.71 -1.93
C VAL A 223 7.33 4.52 -1.73
N THR A 224 7.67 5.36 -2.70
CA THR A 224 8.86 6.20 -2.71
C THR A 224 8.54 7.67 -2.49
N ALA A 225 9.57 8.48 -2.27
CA ALA A 225 9.44 9.94 -2.22
C ALA A 225 8.85 10.52 -3.51
N ASP A 226 9.20 9.96 -4.66
CA ASP A 226 8.67 10.37 -5.97
C ASP A 226 7.16 10.10 -6.08
N ASP A 227 6.68 8.98 -5.57
CA ASP A 227 5.25 8.67 -5.51
C ASP A 227 4.48 9.71 -4.68
N ILE A 228 5.04 10.16 -3.56
CA ILE A 228 4.47 11.23 -2.73
C ILE A 228 4.43 12.56 -3.52
N ALA A 229 5.51 12.90 -4.22
CA ALA A 229 5.57 14.11 -5.06
C ALA A 229 4.53 14.09 -6.17
N GLU A 230 4.29 12.95 -6.81
CA GLU A 230 3.24 12.77 -7.82
C GLU A 230 1.84 13.00 -7.25
N VAL A 231 1.55 12.49 -6.06
CA VAL A 231 0.25 12.73 -5.40
C VAL A 231 0.05 14.21 -5.11
N ILE A 232 1.05 14.89 -4.58
CA ILE A 232 1.01 16.34 -4.33
C ILE A 232 0.78 17.11 -5.62
N SER A 233 1.51 16.78 -6.68
CA SER A 233 1.36 17.42 -8.00
C SER A 233 -0.06 17.23 -8.53
N SER A 234 -0.64 16.06 -8.35
CA SER A 234 -2.03 15.75 -8.71
C SER A 234 -3.05 16.58 -7.91
N TRP A 235 -2.83 16.76 -6.61
CA TRP A 235 -3.76 17.48 -5.74
C TRP A 235 -3.67 19.00 -5.88
N THR A 236 -2.46 19.52 -6.07
CA THR A 236 -2.20 20.98 -6.06
C THR A 236 -2.05 21.58 -7.46
N GLY A 237 -1.77 20.76 -8.45
CA GLY A 237 -1.40 21.21 -9.80
C GLY A 237 0.03 21.80 -9.88
N ILE A 238 0.81 21.72 -8.81
CA ILE A 238 2.18 22.25 -8.73
C ILE A 238 3.17 21.09 -8.87
N PRO A 239 4.14 21.14 -9.81
CA PRO A 239 5.18 20.14 -9.88
C PRO A 239 6.00 20.13 -8.59
N ALA A 240 5.98 19.03 -7.86
CA ALA A 240 6.65 18.88 -6.55
C ALA A 240 7.89 17.97 -6.60
N GLY A 241 8.30 17.56 -7.81
CA GLY A 241 9.49 16.73 -8.07
C GLY A 241 10.72 17.53 -8.49
#